data_725663714df634312f8b48443f1dc048
#
_entry.id   725663714df634312f8b48443f1dc048
#
_cell.length_a   1.000
_cell.length_b   1.000
_cell.length_c   1.000
_cell.angle_alpha   90.00
_cell.angle_beta   90.00
_cell.angle_gamma   90.00
#
_symmetry.space_group_name_H-M   'P 1'
#
loop_
_entity.id
_entity.type
_entity.pdbx_description
1 polymer ?
#
loop_
_entity_poly.entity_id
_entity_poly.type
_entity_poly.pdbx_seq_one_letter_code
_entity_poly.pdbx_strand_id
1 'polypeptide(L)'
;MNLRAWLRILPVLALLVSACSAHNPFIVSNKTVTAPISEAKFPPHSDKVFFTEQSLPSTVKFELISTIDVGKVWYGSSKSVYKSMAERARQLGANAVVQVRTWHQPSGYSWSAPHGSGQAIRVDDIHELKALSLQGSWH
;
A
#
# COMPACT_ATOMS: atom_id res chain seq x y z
N MET A 1 -21.69 8.84 46.66
CA MET A 1 -21.55 8.08 45.37
C MET A 1 -21.29 6.62 45.72
N ASN A 2 -22.22 5.72 45.38
CA ASN A 2 -22.23 4.34 45.92
C ASN A 2 -21.18 3.45 45.21
N LEU A 3 -20.37 2.76 46.00
CA LEU A 3 -19.34 1.80 45.55
C LEU A 3 -19.91 0.77 44.53
N ARG A 4 -21.17 0.40 44.69
CA ARG A 4 -21.88 -0.51 43.77
C ARG A 4 -22.14 0.08 42.38
N ALA A 5 -22.17 1.39 42.22
CA ALA A 5 -22.29 2.04 40.92
C ALA A 5 -20.96 1.99 40.16
N TRP A 6 -19.85 2.14 40.82
CA TRP A 6 -18.51 2.04 40.24
C TRP A 6 -18.20 0.64 39.72
N LEU A 7 -18.66 -0.40 40.44
CA LEU A 7 -18.44 -1.81 40.01
C LEU A 7 -19.19 -2.15 38.70
N ARG A 8 -20.25 -1.41 38.36
CA ARG A 8 -21.01 -1.63 37.11
C ARG A 8 -20.48 -0.81 35.92
N ILE A 9 -19.78 0.29 36.19
CA ILE A 9 -19.22 1.18 35.16
C ILE A 9 -17.87 0.66 34.70
N LEU A 10 -17.08 0.05 35.59
CA LEU A 10 -15.74 -0.49 35.28
C LEU A 10 -15.72 -1.49 34.11
N PRO A 11 -16.62 -2.51 34.06
CA PRO A 11 -16.61 -3.45 32.94
C PRO A 11 -17.06 -2.84 31.62
N VAL A 12 -17.95 -1.84 31.66
CA VAL A 12 -18.40 -1.12 30.45
C VAL A 12 -17.25 -0.26 29.89
N LEU A 13 -16.50 0.41 30.77
CA LEU A 13 -15.33 1.19 30.38
C LEU A 13 -14.21 0.29 29.82
N ALA A 14 -13.99 -0.89 30.40
CA ALA A 14 -13.02 -1.87 29.90
C ALA A 14 -13.40 -2.43 28.52
N LEU A 15 -14.70 -2.62 28.25
CA LEU A 15 -15.19 -3.03 26.94
C LEU A 15 -15.02 -1.94 25.86
N LEU A 16 -15.16 -0.68 26.24
CA LEU A 16 -14.95 0.44 25.31
C LEU A 16 -13.47 0.62 24.94
N VAL A 17 -12.57 0.34 25.87
CA VAL A 17 -11.11 0.41 25.61
C VAL A 17 -10.64 -0.76 24.76
N SER A 18 -11.22 -1.95 24.91
CA SER A 18 -10.86 -3.11 24.09
C SER A 18 -11.37 -3.02 22.66
N ALA A 19 -12.45 -2.26 22.39
CA ALA A 19 -12.92 -2.03 21.03
C ALA A 19 -11.96 -1.15 20.17
N CYS A 20 -11.09 -0.36 20.80
CA CYS A 20 -10.05 0.41 20.13
C CYS A 20 -8.78 -0.40 19.81
N SER A 21 -8.69 -1.65 20.26
CA SER A 21 -7.52 -2.50 20.17
C SER A 21 -7.45 -3.34 18.87
N ALA A 22 -8.18 -2.98 17.82
CA ALA A 22 -8.16 -3.73 16.57
C ALA A 22 -6.83 -3.61 15.79
N HIS A 23 -5.87 -2.82 16.27
CA HIS A 23 -4.55 -2.67 15.66
C HIS A 23 -3.50 -3.15 16.66
N ASN A 24 -2.94 -4.32 16.39
CA ASN A 24 -1.78 -4.80 17.14
C ASN A 24 -0.58 -3.87 16.85
N PRO A 25 -0.12 -3.08 17.84
CA PRO A 25 1.00 -2.16 17.63
C PRO A 25 2.33 -2.87 17.33
N PHE A 26 2.38 -4.17 17.50
CA PHE A 26 3.56 -5.00 17.20
C PHE A 26 3.57 -5.58 15.78
N ILE A 27 2.48 -5.43 15.02
CA ILE A 27 2.51 -5.68 13.57
C ILE A 27 3.08 -4.43 12.90
N VAL A 28 4.29 -4.10 13.28
CA VAL A 28 5.08 -3.02 12.71
C VAL A 28 5.83 -3.61 11.53
N SER A 29 5.20 -3.67 10.41
CA SER A 29 5.98 -3.77 9.19
C SER A 29 5.31 -2.92 8.14
N ASN A 30 6.10 -2.45 7.21
CA ASN A 30 5.59 -2.06 5.93
C ASN A 30 4.85 -3.29 5.41
N LYS A 31 3.55 -3.37 5.70
CA LYS A 31 2.75 -4.53 5.33
C LYS A 31 2.63 -4.52 3.82
N THR A 32 3.61 -5.13 3.19
CA THR A 32 3.57 -5.41 1.77
C THR A 32 3.00 -6.81 1.67
N VAL A 33 1.68 -6.91 1.54
CA VAL A 33 1.02 -8.18 1.23
C VAL A 33 1.14 -8.35 -0.28
N THR A 34 2.12 -9.11 -0.71
CA THR A 34 2.36 -9.41 -2.12
C THR A 34 2.79 -10.85 -2.26
N ALA A 35 2.62 -11.38 -3.46
CA ALA A 35 3.18 -12.68 -3.79
C ALA A 35 4.64 -12.79 -3.35
N PRO A 36 5.10 -13.96 -2.88
CA PRO A 36 6.49 -14.20 -2.54
C PRO A 36 7.41 -13.80 -3.70
N ILE A 37 8.58 -13.22 -3.38
CA ILE A 37 9.56 -12.82 -4.41
C ILE A 37 10.02 -14.04 -5.23
N SER A 38 9.98 -15.22 -4.63
CA SER A 38 10.29 -16.49 -5.30
C SER A 38 9.38 -16.82 -6.48
N GLU A 39 8.22 -16.17 -6.59
CA GLU A 39 7.27 -16.32 -7.69
C GLU A 39 7.37 -15.19 -8.72
N ALA A 40 8.35 -14.28 -8.56
CA ALA A 40 8.56 -13.21 -9.52
C ALA A 40 8.96 -13.81 -10.88
N LYS A 41 8.12 -13.62 -11.89
CA LYS A 41 8.35 -14.12 -13.26
C LYS A 41 9.44 -13.35 -13.97
N PHE A 42 9.67 -12.10 -13.60
CA PHE A 42 10.64 -11.21 -14.21
C PHE A 42 11.76 -10.87 -13.23
N PRO A 43 13.02 -10.67 -13.72
CA PRO A 43 14.12 -10.32 -12.85
C PRO A 43 13.91 -8.93 -12.21
N PRO A 44 14.36 -8.74 -10.96
CA PRO A 44 14.40 -7.43 -10.34
C PRO A 44 15.25 -6.43 -11.14
N HIS A 45 14.88 -5.13 -11.05
CA HIS A 45 15.61 -4.05 -11.72
C HIS A 45 15.70 -2.81 -10.83
N SER A 46 16.49 -1.82 -11.27
CA SER A 46 16.67 -0.54 -10.57
C SER A 46 16.05 0.66 -11.30
N ASP A 47 15.44 0.43 -12.46
CA ASP A 47 14.84 1.48 -13.26
C ASP A 47 13.65 2.14 -12.58
N LYS A 48 13.28 3.33 -13.04
CA LYS A 48 12.06 4.00 -12.59
C LYS A 48 10.83 3.20 -13.01
N VAL A 49 9.84 3.19 -12.12
CA VAL A 49 8.55 2.54 -12.32
C VAL A 49 7.50 3.61 -12.62
N PHE A 50 6.68 3.38 -13.62
CA PHE A 50 5.57 4.27 -13.97
C PHE A 50 4.36 4.02 -13.06
N PHE A 51 3.74 5.11 -12.57
CA PHE A 51 2.56 5.07 -11.69
C PHE A 51 1.42 5.85 -12.30
N THR A 52 0.23 5.25 -12.35
CA THR A 52 -1.01 5.93 -12.74
C THR A 52 -2.20 5.45 -11.91
N GLU A 53 -3.13 6.36 -11.62
CA GLU A 53 -4.40 6.04 -10.96
C GLU A 53 -5.40 5.39 -11.94
N GLN A 54 -5.12 5.48 -13.22
CA GLN A 54 -5.96 4.95 -14.28
C GLN A 54 -5.53 3.54 -14.68
N SER A 55 -6.39 2.85 -15.43
CA SER A 55 -6.02 1.67 -16.21
C SER A 55 -5.29 2.11 -17.47
N LEU A 56 -4.42 1.25 -17.98
CA LEU A 56 -3.79 1.49 -19.28
C LEU A 56 -4.84 1.39 -20.41
N PRO A 57 -4.63 2.10 -21.52
CA PRO A 57 -5.42 1.92 -22.73
C PRO A 57 -5.38 0.45 -23.20
N SER A 58 -6.46 -0.03 -23.79
CA SER A 58 -6.55 -1.42 -24.29
C SER A 58 -5.56 -1.77 -25.39
N THR A 59 -4.93 -0.76 -25.99
CA THR A 59 -3.89 -0.90 -27.01
C THR A 59 -2.56 -1.33 -26.41
N VAL A 60 -2.30 -1.02 -25.13
CA VAL A 60 -1.06 -1.34 -24.46
C VAL A 60 -1.12 -2.77 -23.94
N LYS A 61 -0.21 -3.61 -24.39
CA LYS A 61 -0.08 -4.98 -23.91
C LYS A 61 0.74 -5.04 -22.64
N PHE A 62 0.20 -5.69 -21.64
CA PHE A 62 0.88 -5.87 -20.35
C PHE A 62 0.57 -7.21 -19.72
N GLU A 63 1.41 -7.63 -18.81
CA GLU A 63 1.19 -8.78 -17.94
C GLU A 63 1.00 -8.31 -16.51
N LEU A 64 -0.08 -8.76 -15.86
CA LEU A 64 -0.31 -8.54 -14.43
C LEU A 64 0.61 -9.48 -13.64
N ILE A 65 1.45 -8.91 -12.77
CA ILE A 65 2.37 -9.67 -11.91
C ILE A 65 1.74 -9.91 -10.55
N SER A 66 1.30 -8.82 -9.89
CA SER A 66 0.76 -8.90 -8.52
C SER A 66 -0.01 -7.63 -8.15
N THR A 67 -0.82 -7.72 -7.11
CA THR A 67 -1.33 -6.55 -6.40
C THR A 67 -0.33 -6.17 -5.31
N ILE A 68 0.00 -4.88 -5.21
CA ILE A 68 0.87 -4.32 -4.17
C ILE A 68 0.00 -3.54 -3.19
N ASP A 69 0.10 -3.90 -1.91
CA ASP A 69 -0.48 -3.15 -0.80
C ASP A 69 0.62 -2.71 0.15
N VAL A 70 0.67 -1.41 0.45
CA VAL A 70 1.66 -0.80 1.34
C VAL A 70 0.96 0.02 2.40
N GLY A 71 1.27 -0.24 3.66
CA GLY A 71 0.84 0.55 4.80
C GLY A 71 2.02 1.08 5.60
N LYS A 72 1.92 2.30 6.09
CA LYS A 72 2.85 2.87 7.07
C LYS A 72 2.23 2.81 8.47
N VAL A 73 3.08 2.84 9.48
CA VAL A 73 2.68 2.78 10.90
C VAL A 73 2.80 4.13 11.60
N TRP A 74 3.23 5.17 10.86
CA TRP A 74 3.48 6.50 11.35
C TRP A 74 2.88 7.54 10.42
N TYR A 75 2.74 8.77 10.90
CA TYR A 75 2.31 9.89 10.08
C TYR A 75 3.24 10.07 8.88
N GLY A 76 2.70 10.57 7.79
CA GLY A 76 3.48 10.82 6.59
C GLY A 76 2.62 11.21 5.40
N SER A 77 3.28 11.41 4.29
CA SER A 77 2.63 11.74 3.02
C SER A 77 2.51 10.50 2.12
N SER A 78 1.63 10.57 1.15
CA SER A 78 1.51 9.57 0.08
C SER A 78 2.81 9.31 -0.67
N LYS A 79 3.75 10.30 -0.70
CA LYS A 79 5.08 10.11 -1.32
C LYS A 79 5.86 8.95 -0.71
N SER A 80 5.73 8.72 0.61
CA SER A 80 6.40 7.59 1.27
C SER A 80 5.82 6.25 0.85
N VAL A 81 4.53 6.21 0.51
CA VAL A 81 3.84 5.02 0.01
C VAL A 81 4.30 4.72 -1.42
N TYR A 82 4.32 5.72 -2.31
CA TYR A 82 4.82 5.56 -3.68
C TYR A 82 6.24 5.00 -3.71
N LYS A 83 7.13 5.51 -2.85
CA LYS A 83 8.50 4.99 -2.75
C LYS A 83 8.52 3.50 -2.42
N SER A 84 7.78 3.07 -1.41
CA SER A 84 7.74 1.65 -1.01
C SER A 84 7.08 0.76 -2.06
N MET A 85 6.03 1.25 -2.74
CA MET A 85 5.39 0.53 -3.84
C MET A 85 6.36 0.38 -5.04
N ALA A 86 7.13 1.42 -5.36
CA ALA A 86 8.13 1.38 -6.43
C ALA A 86 9.26 0.39 -6.11
N GLU A 87 9.77 0.38 -4.88
CA GLU A 87 10.76 -0.59 -4.43
C GLU A 87 10.23 -2.03 -4.59
N ARG A 88 8.97 -2.24 -4.21
CA ARG A 88 8.34 -3.56 -4.34
C ARG A 88 8.10 -3.95 -5.80
N ALA A 89 7.61 -3.02 -6.63
CA ALA A 89 7.43 -3.25 -8.05
C ALA A 89 8.74 -3.67 -8.73
N ARG A 90 9.85 -2.98 -8.44
CA ARG A 90 11.18 -3.34 -8.94
C ARG A 90 11.61 -4.74 -8.52
N GLN A 91 11.36 -5.14 -7.28
CA GLN A 91 11.66 -6.49 -6.78
C GLN A 91 10.88 -7.57 -7.53
N LEU A 92 9.65 -7.27 -7.95
CA LEU A 92 8.79 -8.16 -8.73
C LEU A 92 9.10 -8.12 -10.24
N GLY A 93 10.01 -7.24 -10.70
CA GLY A 93 10.32 -7.03 -12.11
C GLY A 93 9.24 -6.24 -12.87
N ALA A 94 8.32 -5.58 -12.17
CA ALA A 94 7.30 -4.72 -12.76
C ALA A 94 7.89 -3.38 -13.18
N ASN A 95 7.50 -2.85 -14.34
CA ASN A 95 7.90 -1.52 -14.81
C ASN A 95 6.77 -0.48 -14.71
N ALA A 96 5.57 -0.90 -14.31
CA ALA A 96 4.48 0.02 -14.01
C ALA A 96 3.61 -0.48 -12.86
N VAL A 97 2.96 0.47 -12.17
CA VAL A 97 1.88 0.23 -11.20
C VAL A 97 0.67 1.05 -11.65
N VAL A 98 -0.43 0.38 -11.88
CA VAL A 98 -1.68 0.99 -12.38
C VAL A 98 -2.79 0.89 -11.34
N GLN A 99 -3.86 1.66 -11.54
CA GLN A 99 -4.99 1.74 -10.60
C GLN A 99 -4.53 2.06 -9.18
N VAL A 100 -3.54 2.94 -9.08
CA VAL A 100 -2.96 3.34 -7.79
C VAL A 100 -4.00 4.13 -6.99
N ARG A 101 -4.16 3.74 -5.74
CA ARG A 101 -4.99 4.44 -4.76
C ARG A 101 -4.18 4.68 -3.51
N THR A 102 -4.31 5.87 -2.95
CA THR A 102 -3.71 6.20 -1.65
C THR A 102 -4.77 6.74 -0.70
N TRP A 103 -4.66 6.39 0.55
CA TRP A 103 -5.56 6.86 1.62
C TRP A 103 -4.81 6.97 2.94
N HIS A 104 -5.47 7.52 3.94
CA HIS A 104 -4.97 7.56 5.31
C HIS A 104 -5.94 6.81 6.21
N GLN A 105 -5.39 6.02 7.12
CA GLN A 105 -6.17 5.28 8.13
C GLN A 105 -5.35 5.09 9.40
N PRO A 106 -6.02 4.79 10.54
CA PRO A 106 -5.34 4.40 11.75
C PRO A 106 -4.47 3.16 11.54
N SER A 107 -3.19 3.24 11.89
CA SER A 107 -2.26 2.12 11.80
C SER A 107 -1.06 2.37 12.71
N GLY A 108 -0.66 1.33 13.48
CA GLY A 108 0.46 1.42 14.39
C GLY A 108 0.28 2.54 15.41
N TYR A 109 1.18 3.51 15.38
CA TYR A 109 1.19 4.65 16.31
C TYR A 109 0.56 5.92 15.73
N SER A 110 -0.13 5.83 14.61
CA SER A 110 -0.74 6.97 13.92
C SER A 110 -2.23 6.76 13.68
N TRP A 111 -3.02 7.79 13.99
CA TRP A 111 -4.44 7.84 13.61
C TRP A 111 -4.65 8.08 12.11
N SER A 112 -3.61 8.51 11.41
CA SER A 112 -3.66 8.91 10.00
C SER A 112 -2.36 8.51 9.29
N ALA A 113 -2.05 7.21 9.30
CA ALA A 113 -0.92 6.67 8.57
C ALA A 113 -1.26 6.54 7.07
N PRO A 114 -0.34 6.87 6.16
CA PRO A 114 -0.58 6.74 4.74
C PRO A 114 -0.51 5.27 4.29
N HIS A 115 -1.46 4.90 3.46
CA HIS A 115 -1.58 3.58 2.82
C HIS A 115 -1.73 3.74 1.32
N GLY A 116 -1.46 2.68 0.58
CA GLY A 116 -1.69 2.64 -0.85
C GLY A 116 -1.74 1.24 -1.41
N SER A 117 -2.46 1.10 -2.51
CA SER A 117 -2.54 -0.13 -3.28
C SER A 117 -2.45 0.15 -4.77
N GLY A 118 -2.09 -0.86 -5.55
CA GLY A 118 -2.05 -0.80 -7.00
C GLY A 118 -1.69 -2.14 -7.62
N GLN A 119 -1.88 -2.26 -8.92
CA GLN A 119 -1.54 -3.45 -9.67
C GLN A 119 -0.16 -3.30 -10.30
N ALA A 120 0.79 -4.13 -9.90
CA ALA A 120 2.11 -4.22 -10.50
C ALA A 120 2.03 -5.00 -11.82
N ILE A 121 2.45 -4.38 -12.89
CA ILE A 121 2.38 -4.92 -14.24
C ILE A 121 3.74 -4.82 -14.96
N ARG A 122 3.92 -5.66 -15.95
CA ARG A 122 5.02 -5.56 -16.91
C ARG A 122 4.47 -5.22 -18.28
N VAL A 123 4.91 -4.10 -18.81
CA VAL A 123 4.66 -3.68 -20.19
C VAL A 123 5.90 -4.00 -21.02
N ASP A 124 5.73 -4.62 -22.17
CA ASP A 124 6.84 -5.07 -23.02
C ASP A 124 7.56 -3.88 -23.65
N ASP A 125 6.80 -2.91 -24.15
CA ASP A 125 7.38 -1.71 -24.75
C ASP A 125 7.29 -0.51 -23.79
N ILE A 126 8.44 -0.12 -23.24
CA ILE A 126 8.53 1.05 -22.35
C ILE A 126 8.22 2.39 -23.05
N HIS A 127 8.30 2.45 -24.38
CA HIS A 127 7.93 3.66 -25.12
C HIS A 127 6.43 3.96 -25.01
N GLU A 128 5.59 2.92 -24.92
CA GLU A 128 4.16 3.08 -24.67
C GLU A 128 3.89 3.76 -23.33
N LEU A 129 4.62 3.38 -22.27
CA LEU A 129 4.54 4.03 -20.96
C LEU A 129 5.04 5.48 -20.99
N LYS A 130 6.11 5.75 -21.76
CA LYS A 130 6.62 7.12 -21.91
C LYS A 130 5.64 8.03 -22.63
N ALA A 131 4.90 7.52 -23.62
CA ALA A 131 3.84 8.25 -24.29
C ALA A 131 2.68 8.63 -23.32
N LEU A 132 2.47 7.87 -22.27
CA LEU A 132 1.46 8.11 -21.24
C LEU A 132 1.98 8.97 -20.06
N SER A 133 3.17 9.55 -20.15
CA SER A 133 3.82 10.28 -19.04
C SER A 133 3.00 11.45 -18.48
N LEU A 134 2.11 12.04 -19.26
CA LEU A 134 1.19 13.10 -18.78
C LEU A 134 0.04 12.57 -17.91
N GLN A 135 -0.19 11.25 -17.88
CA GLN A 135 -1.26 10.60 -17.13
C GLN A 135 -0.74 9.89 -15.87
N GLY A 136 0.53 10.06 -15.54
CA GLY A 136 1.16 9.39 -14.43
C GLY A 136 2.48 10.03 -14.00
N SER A 137 3.19 9.35 -13.12
CA SER A 137 4.49 9.79 -12.59
C SER A 137 5.52 8.66 -12.57
N TRP A 138 6.80 9.01 -12.62
CA TRP A 138 7.91 8.06 -12.59
C TRP A 138 8.62 8.10 -11.23
N HIS A 139 8.74 6.95 -10.58
CA HIS A 139 9.31 6.77 -9.24
C HIS A 139 10.50 5.82 -9.20
#